data_4e8784eb3f6fcdf71e6802ccf2a6acbe
#
_entry.id   4e8784eb3f6fcdf71e6802ccf2a6acbe
#
_cell.length_a   1.000
_cell.length_b   1.000
_cell.length_c   1.000
_cell.angle_alpha   90.00
_cell.angle_beta   90.00
_cell.angle_gamma   90.00
#
_symmetry.space_group_name_H-M   'P 1'
#
loop_
_entity.id
_entity.type
_entity.pdbx_description
1 polymer ?
#
loop_
_entity_poly.entity_id
_entity_poly.type
_entity_poly.pdbx_seq_one_letter_code
_entity_poly.pdbx_strand_id
1 'polypeptide(L)'
;MSMMSKHPLDLPPGRKLTKDEVAEALRLAVIAELDAINLYLQIARSADIDGVRKLFEDIAREEKTHVGEFLAMLKSLDPGQVEELKAGAKEVEGLTGIKVPDPEGGPQTNTASSGSFEDAVANEVRKLVDSARVLTKKLPVVVLGRGTDSVSFERAGEKVERTVISLSDLSFRFRVSQKALDSALRTGQSIDMPEATKASLDLAVAEEKLISEALLREGAVRLHLGSWDEPGASVHDVARGVAELARHGYRRPYLLVVSLTRYAKLLSVSEKTGVTDLERVRMLVDEVVATPAVPDDKVLIVSAVPEVLDVVYGGRSEVDYIGPEDGHHVFRVWSSIAVRVRVPDGLVVMEEKQSKHE
;
A
#
# COMPACT_ATOMS: atom_id res chain seq x y z
N MET A 1 -29.28 -19.92 11.77
CA MET A 1 -29.91 -20.64 10.64
C MET A 1 -31.07 -19.81 10.15
N SER A 2 -31.12 -19.50 8.87
CA SER A 2 -32.30 -18.81 8.31
C SER A 2 -33.51 -19.72 8.40
N MET A 3 -34.57 -19.28 9.07
CA MET A 3 -35.83 -20.03 9.17
C MET A 3 -36.74 -19.87 7.94
N MET A 4 -36.36 -19.01 6.98
CA MET A 4 -37.21 -18.64 5.82
C MET A 4 -36.72 -19.17 4.47
N SER A 5 -35.52 -19.76 4.41
CA SER A 5 -34.94 -20.30 3.17
C SER A 5 -34.39 -21.70 3.35
N LYS A 6 -34.42 -22.52 2.30
CA LYS A 6 -33.76 -23.84 2.30
C LYS A 6 -32.24 -23.67 2.34
N HIS A 7 -31.58 -24.54 3.09
CA HIS A 7 -30.13 -24.57 3.12
C HIS A 7 -29.57 -25.11 1.79
N PRO A 8 -28.53 -24.48 1.21
CA PRO A 8 -27.94 -24.96 -0.06
C PRO A 8 -27.46 -26.43 -0.05
N LEU A 9 -27.16 -26.96 1.15
CA LEU A 9 -26.74 -28.37 1.34
C LEU A 9 -27.90 -29.38 1.22
N ASP A 10 -29.15 -28.94 1.12
CA ASP A 10 -30.31 -29.81 0.86
C ASP A 10 -30.41 -30.22 -0.62
N LEU A 11 -29.47 -29.83 -1.45
CA LEU A 11 -29.42 -30.18 -2.86
C LEU A 11 -28.91 -31.61 -3.07
N PRO A 12 -29.40 -32.31 -4.12
CA PRO A 12 -28.94 -33.67 -4.42
C PRO A 12 -27.43 -33.72 -4.63
N PRO A 13 -26.73 -34.74 -4.06
CA PRO A 13 -25.29 -34.91 -4.25
C PRO A 13 -24.90 -34.96 -5.75
N GLY A 14 -23.81 -34.28 -6.13
CA GLY A 14 -23.25 -34.31 -7.48
C GLY A 14 -23.84 -33.33 -8.49
N ARG A 15 -24.85 -32.54 -8.13
CA ARG A 15 -25.36 -31.45 -8.95
C ARG A 15 -24.64 -30.13 -8.60
N LYS A 16 -24.17 -29.42 -9.64
CA LYS A 16 -23.66 -28.04 -9.46
C LYS A 16 -24.82 -27.06 -9.29
N LEU A 17 -24.58 -26.01 -8.49
CA LEU A 17 -25.53 -24.92 -8.33
C LEU A 17 -25.72 -24.15 -9.63
N THR A 18 -26.94 -23.76 -9.91
CA THR A 18 -27.25 -22.77 -10.97
C THR A 18 -26.80 -21.37 -10.52
N LYS A 19 -26.77 -20.41 -11.44
CA LYS A 19 -26.41 -19.01 -11.12
C LYS A 19 -27.32 -18.41 -10.05
N ASP A 20 -28.64 -18.67 -10.14
CA ASP A 20 -29.62 -18.18 -9.16
C ASP A 20 -29.43 -18.83 -7.79
N GLU A 21 -29.18 -20.10 -7.73
CA GLU A 21 -28.87 -20.81 -6.48
C GLU A 21 -27.56 -20.35 -5.84
N VAL A 22 -26.56 -19.97 -6.65
CA VAL A 22 -25.32 -19.34 -6.15
C VAL A 22 -25.66 -17.97 -5.54
N ALA A 23 -26.52 -17.16 -6.17
CA ALA A 23 -26.95 -15.89 -5.61
C ALA A 23 -27.70 -16.07 -4.30
N GLU A 24 -28.58 -17.08 -4.19
CA GLU A 24 -29.23 -17.45 -2.92
C GLU A 24 -28.22 -17.87 -1.84
N ALA A 25 -27.25 -18.70 -2.19
CA ALA A 25 -26.19 -19.14 -1.27
C ALA A 25 -25.37 -17.94 -0.76
N LEU A 26 -25.04 -16.99 -1.60
CA LEU A 26 -24.33 -15.76 -1.21
C LEU A 26 -25.16 -14.89 -0.25
N ARG A 27 -26.47 -14.78 -0.46
CA ARG A 27 -27.35 -14.09 0.50
C ARG A 27 -27.38 -14.78 1.86
N LEU A 28 -27.39 -16.12 1.88
CA LEU A 28 -27.31 -16.89 3.12
C LEU A 28 -25.95 -16.72 3.80
N ALA A 29 -24.84 -16.65 3.06
CA ALA A 29 -23.53 -16.37 3.59
C ALA A 29 -23.50 -14.97 4.24
N VAL A 30 -24.00 -13.93 3.57
CA VAL A 30 -24.11 -12.58 4.16
C VAL A 30 -24.90 -12.58 5.47
N ILE A 31 -26.02 -13.33 5.53
CA ILE A 31 -26.82 -13.46 6.76
C ILE A 31 -26.01 -14.12 7.87
N ALA A 32 -25.25 -15.17 7.56
CA ALA A 32 -24.43 -15.88 8.53
C ALA A 32 -23.33 -14.97 9.13
N GLU A 33 -22.62 -14.21 8.31
CA GLU A 33 -21.59 -13.29 8.78
C GLU A 33 -22.17 -12.14 9.62
N LEU A 34 -23.32 -11.59 9.24
CA LEU A 34 -24.00 -10.55 10.03
C LEU A 34 -24.41 -11.08 11.41
N ASP A 35 -24.85 -12.33 11.49
CA ASP A 35 -25.19 -12.98 12.76
C ASP A 35 -23.94 -13.26 13.61
N ALA A 36 -22.86 -13.71 12.98
CA ALA A 36 -21.56 -13.91 13.63
C ALA A 36 -20.99 -12.59 14.19
N ILE A 37 -21.06 -11.49 13.45
CA ILE A 37 -20.66 -10.15 13.91
C ILE A 37 -21.43 -9.78 15.19
N ASN A 38 -22.76 -9.96 15.18
CA ASN A 38 -23.59 -9.65 16.34
C ASN A 38 -23.20 -10.48 17.56
N LEU A 39 -22.99 -11.78 17.37
CA LEU A 39 -22.55 -12.70 18.43
C LEU A 39 -21.22 -12.28 19.03
N TYR A 40 -20.21 -12.04 18.19
CA TYR A 40 -18.86 -11.69 18.64
C TYR A 40 -18.81 -10.34 19.36
N LEU A 41 -19.54 -9.34 18.88
CA LEU A 41 -19.65 -8.05 19.56
C LEU A 41 -20.42 -8.14 20.88
N GLN A 42 -21.39 -9.05 21.02
CA GLN A 42 -22.05 -9.32 22.32
C GLN A 42 -21.09 -9.96 23.32
N ILE A 43 -20.31 -10.96 22.88
CA ILE A 43 -19.30 -11.61 23.71
C ILE A 43 -18.22 -10.60 24.12
N ALA A 44 -17.72 -9.79 23.18
CA ALA A 44 -16.72 -8.76 23.46
C ALA A 44 -17.19 -7.77 24.54
N ARG A 45 -18.46 -7.31 24.45
CA ARG A 45 -19.04 -6.39 25.44
C ARG A 45 -19.26 -7.03 26.82
N SER A 46 -19.43 -8.35 26.88
CA SER A 46 -19.70 -9.09 28.12
C SER A 46 -18.43 -9.69 28.74
N ALA A 47 -17.27 -9.64 28.06
CA ALA A 47 -16.04 -10.24 28.53
C ALA A 47 -15.29 -9.31 29.50
N ASP A 48 -15.00 -9.77 30.70
CA ASP A 48 -14.21 -9.07 31.73
C ASP A 48 -12.70 -9.15 31.45
N ILE A 49 -12.26 -10.09 30.57
CA ILE A 49 -10.86 -10.30 30.21
C ILE A 49 -10.52 -9.46 28.96
N ASP A 50 -9.66 -8.47 29.11
CA ASP A 50 -9.30 -7.52 28.03
C ASP A 50 -8.78 -8.21 26.75
N GLY A 51 -7.95 -9.26 26.90
CA GLY A 51 -7.47 -10.05 25.76
C GLY A 51 -8.58 -10.78 25.01
N VAL A 52 -9.58 -11.29 25.71
CA VAL A 52 -10.76 -11.95 25.11
C VAL A 52 -11.62 -10.93 24.37
N ARG A 53 -11.85 -9.76 24.98
CA ARG A 53 -12.59 -8.67 24.35
C ARG A 53 -11.95 -8.25 23.03
N LYS A 54 -10.63 -7.96 23.03
CA LYS A 54 -9.88 -7.58 21.83
C LYS A 54 -9.91 -8.63 20.74
N LEU A 55 -9.82 -9.92 21.11
CA LEU A 55 -9.90 -11.02 20.15
C LEU A 55 -11.26 -11.02 19.43
N PHE A 56 -12.38 -10.94 20.18
CA PHE A 56 -13.71 -10.95 19.58
C PHE A 56 -14.04 -9.68 18.80
N GLU A 57 -13.51 -8.51 19.20
CA GLU A 57 -13.59 -7.28 18.41
C GLU A 57 -12.84 -7.38 17.08
N ASP A 58 -11.68 -8.06 17.08
CA ASP A 58 -10.87 -8.28 15.90
C ASP A 58 -11.54 -9.24 14.92
N ILE A 59 -12.01 -10.39 15.39
CA ILE A 59 -12.77 -11.36 14.59
C ILE A 59 -14.03 -10.70 14.02
N ALA A 60 -14.79 -9.94 14.82
CA ALA A 60 -15.99 -9.24 14.33
C ALA A 60 -15.66 -8.22 13.22
N ARG A 61 -14.45 -7.67 13.20
CA ARG A 61 -13.98 -6.79 12.11
C ARG A 61 -13.68 -7.60 10.85
N GLU A 62 -13.08 -8.78 10.98
CA GLU A 62 -12.82 -9.70 9.86
C GLU A 62 -14.13 -10.14 9.20
N GLU A 63 -15.16 -10.51 9.98
CA GLU A 63 -16.46 -10.91 9.43
C GLU A 63 -17.16 -9.77 8.65
N LYS A 64 -16.94 -8.51 9.03
CA LYS A 64 -17.41 -7.38 8.21
C LYS A 64 -16.77 -7.33 6.82
N THR A 65 -15.51 -7.77 6.70
CA THR A 65 -14.84 -7.91 5.40
C THR A 65 -15.47 -9.02 4.58
N HIS A 66 -15.75 -10.17 5.19
CA HIS A 66 -16.43 -11.29 4.51
C HIS A 66 -17.83 -10.92 4.03
N VAL A 67 -18.60 -10.16 4.83
CA VAL A 67 -19.89 -9.57 4.35
C VAL A 67 -19.69 -8.79 3.06
N GLY A 68 -18.64 -7.94 3.00
CA GLY A 68 -18.30 -7.16 1.82
C GLY A 68 -17.96 -8.03 0.61
N GLU A 69 -17.18 -9.08 0.80
CA GLU A 69 -16.76 -10.03 -0.24
C GLU A 69 -17.96 -10.79 -0.84
N PHE A 70 -18.82 -11.37 0.02
CA PHE A 70 -20.02 -12.06 -0.44
C PHE A 70 -21.02 -11.12 -1.11
N LEU A 71 -21.18 -9.90 -0.59
CA LEU A 71 -22.06 -8.89 -1.19
C LEU A 71 -21.52 -8.42 -2.56
N ALA A 72 -20.21 -8.25 -2.69
CA ALA A 72 -19.57 -7.90 -3.96
C ALA A 72 -19.80 -9.00 -5.02
N MET A 73 -19.64 -10.27 -4.66
CA MET A 73 -19.90 -11.39 -5.55
C MET A 73 -21.38 -11.51 -5.90
N LEU A 74 -22.29 -11.30 -4.94
CA LEU A 74 -23.73 -11.28 -5.15
C LEU A 74 -24.12 -10.20 -6.16
N LYS A 75 -23.63 -8.98 -6.00
CA LYS A 75 -23.86 -7.86 -6.92
C LYS A 75 -23.40 -8.19 -8.35
N SER A 76 -22.31 -8.96 -8.52
CA SER A 76 -21.82 -9.38 -9.84
C SER A 76 -22.74 -10.41 -10.53
N LEU A 77 -23.43 -11.23 -9.74
CA LEU A 77 -24.30 -12.30 -10.25
C LEU A 77 -25.76 -11.89 -10.39
N ASP A 78 -26.21 -10.93 -9.60
CA ASP A 78 -27.60 -10.46 -9.57
C ASP A 78 -27.66 -8.94 -9.77
N PRO A 79 -27.77 -8.45 -11.03
CA PRO A 79 -27.91 -7.02 -11.31
C PRO A 79 -29.15 -6.40 -10.68
N GLY A 80 -30.25 -7.14 -10.54
CA GLY A 80 -31.45 -6.68 -9.88
C GLY A 80 -31.22 -6.31 -8.41
N GLN A 81 -30.38 -7.08 -7.71
CA GLN A 81 -29.98 -6.76 -6.34
C GLN A 81 -29.25 -5.42 -6.24
N VAL A 82 -28.46 -5.05 -7.26
CA VAL A 82 -27.75 -3.76 -7.31
C VAL A 82 -28.72 -2.60 -7.43
N GLU A 83 -29.70 -2.71 -8.34
CA GLU A 83 -30.69 -1.66 -8.56
C GLU A 83 -31.56 -1.43 -7.32
N GLU A 84 -32.00 -2.50 -6.67
CA GLU A 84 -32.82 -2.42 -5.46
C GLU A 84 -32.04 -1.89 -4.25
N LEU A 85 -30.75 -2.20 -4.12
CA LEU A 85 -29.89 -1.59 -3.09
C LEU A 85 -29.77 -0.07 -3.28
N LYS A 86 -29.62 0.40 -4.52
CA LYS A 86 -29.60 1.84 -4.85
C LYS A 86 -30.96 2.51 -4.58
N ALA A 87 -32.04 1.84 -4.93
CA ALA A 87 -33.39 2.33 -4.65
C ALA A 87 -33.62 2.49 -3.15
N GLY A 88 -33.29 1.47 -2.37
CA GLY A 88 -33.38 1.50 -0.90
C GLY A 88 -32.53 2.61 -0.26
N ALA A 89 -31.31 2.84 -0.75
CA ALA A 89 -30.48 3.96 -0.29
C ALA A 89 -31.14 5.32 -0.52
N LYS A 90 -31.74 5.55 -1.71
CA LYS A 90 -32.51 6.78 -2.02
C LYS A 90 -33.74 6.94 -1.14
N GLU A 91 -34.46 5.86 -0.85
CA GLU A 91 -35.62 5.89 0.03
C GLU A 91 -35.25 6.30 1.45
N VAL A 92 -34.14 5.74 1.98
CA VAL A 92 -33.60 6.13 3.30
C VAL A 92 -33.22 7.61 3.31
N GLU A 93 -32.53 8.10 2.28
CA GLU A 93 -32.20 9.52 2.16
C GLU A 93 -33.46 10.39 2.12
N GLY A 94 -34.48 10.01 1.34
CA GLY A 94 -35.75 10.71 1.25
C GLY A 94 -36.54 10.76 2.56
N LEU A 95 -36.50 9.67 3.35
CA LEU A 95 -37.25 9.57 4.61
C LEU A 95 -36.50 10.21 5.80
N THR A 96 -35.20 10.15 5.83
CA THR A 96 -34.39 10.52 7.02
C THR A 96 -33.55 11.77 6.82
N GLY A 97 -33.34 12.22 5.59
CA GLY A 97 -32.39 13.28 5.23
C GLY A 97 -30.90 12.86 5.38
N ILE A 98 -30.63 11.61 5.74
CA ILE A 98 -29.27 11.09 5.91
C ILE A 98 -28.77 10.57 4.56
N LYS A 99 -27.72 11.20 4.02
CA LYS A 99 -27.01 10.66 2.88
C LYS A 99 -26.34 9.33 3.26
N VAL A 100 -26.83 8.26 2.67
CA VAL A 100 -26.19 6.94 2.81
C VAL A 100 -25.17 6.80 1.69
N PRO A 101 -23.85 6.69 1.99
CA PRO A 101 -22.90 6.37 0.95
C PRO A 101 -23.26 5.00 0.39
N ASP A 102 -23.55 4.92 -0.92
CA ASP A 102 -23.70 3.63 -1.60
C ASP A 102 -22.38 2.86 -1.40
N PRO A 103 -22.37 1.65 -0.83
CA PRO A 103 -21.19 0.83 -0.79
C PRO A 103 -20.85 0.41 -2.24
N GLU A 104 -20.10 1.25 -2.93
CA GLU A 104 -19.47 0.94 -4.21
C GLU A 104 -18.45 -0.18 -4.02
N GLY A 105 -18.89 -1.41 -4.11
CA GLY A 105 -18.03 -2.57 -3.94
C GLY A 105 -18.60 -3.80 -4.65
N GLY A 106 -18.57 -3.78 -5.98
CA GLY A 106 -18.61 -4.99 -6.80
C GLY A 106 -17.28 -5.17 -7.50
N PRO A 107 -16.83 -6.41 -7.81
CA PRO A 107 -15.71 -6.59 -8.71
C PRO A 107 -16.07 -5.89 -10.02
N GLN A 108 -15.19 -5.01 -10.47
CA GLN A 108 -15.32 -4.39 -11.79
C GLN A 108 -15.21 -5.47 -12.85
N THR A 109 -16.32 -6.10 -13.22
CA THR A 109 -16.44 -6.69 -14.54
C THR A 109 -16.53 -5.51 -15.51
N ASN A 110 -15.66 -5.49 -16.51
CA ASN A 110 -15.65 -4.51 -17.59
C ASN A 110 -16.99 -4.50 -18.34
N THR A 111 -18.00 -3.89 -17.75
CA THR A 111 -19.21 -3.42 -18.42
C THR A 111 -19.31 -1.95 -18.07
N ALA A 112 -19.24 -1.11 -19.08
CA ALA A 112 -19.33 0.34 -19.02
C ALA A 112 -20.56 0.77 -18.19
N SER A 113 -20.38 0.91 -16.87
CA SER A 113 -21.25 1.66 -15.99
C SER A 113 -20.63 3.03 -15.80
N SER A 114 -21.41 4.05 -15.94
CA SER A 114 -21.16 5.48 -15.94
C SER A 114 -20.37 6.02 -14.72
N GLY A 115 -19.19 5.49 -14.45
CA GLY A 115 -18.11 6.22 -13.83
C GLY A 115 -17.61 7.20 -14.89
N SER A 116 -17.42 8.45 -14.53
CA SER A 116 -16.89 9.43 -15.48
C SER A 116 -15.57 8.90 -16.05
N PHE A 117 -15.21 9.28 -17.26
CA PHE A 117 -13.92 8.85 -17.83
C PHE A 117 -12.75 9.29 -16.92
N GLU A 118 -12.96 10.36 -16.15
CA GLU A 118 -12.03 10.85 -15.14
C GLU A 118 -11.75 9.79 -14.06
N ASP A 119 -12.77 9.10 -13.58
CA ASP A 119 -12.62 8.03 -12.59
C ASP A 119 -11.87 6.82 -13.17
N ALA A 120 -12.15 6.47 -14.42
CA ALA A 120 -11.43 5.39 -15.11
C ALA A 120 -9.94 5.73 -15.27
N VAL A 121 -9.62 6.95 -15.70
CA VAL A 121 -8.24 7.45 -15.78
C VAL A 121 -7.59 7.47 -14.41
N ALA A 122 -8.26 8.02 -13.40
CA ALA A 122 -7.73 8.12 -12.04
C ALA A 122 -7.42 6.74 -11.43
N ASN A 123 -8.29 5.77 -11.61
CA ASN A 123 -8.09 4.41 -11.11
C ASN A 123 -6.89 3.72 -11.78
N GLU A 124 -6.72 3.89 -13.09
CA GLU A 124 -5.59 3.31 -13.80
C GLU A 124 -4.28 3.98 -13.39
N VAL A 125 -4.25 5.30 -13.25
CA VAL A 125 -3.09 6.06 -12.77
C VAL A 125 -2.67 5.62 -11.37
N ARG A 126 -3.62 5.44 -10.44
CA ARG A 126 -3.31 4.94 -9.08
C ARG A 126 -2.66 3.56 -9.11
N LYS A 127 -3.16 2.63 -9.95
CA LYS A 127 -2.55 1.31 -10.14
C LYS A 127 -1.13 1.41 -10.68
N LEU A 128 -0.90 2.29 -11.67
CA LEU A 128 0.42 2.50 -12.25
C LEU A 128 1.41 3.03 -11.20
N VAL A 129 1.02 4.05 -10.42
CA VAL A 129 1.86 4.57 -9.32
C VAL A 129 2.15 3.49 -8.30
N ASP A 130 1.12 2.76 -7.83
CA ASP A 130 1.31 1.70 -6.84
C ASP A 130 2.19 0.57 -7.37
N SER A 131 2.09 0.21 -8.65
CA SER A 131 2.97 -0.81 -9.26
C SER A 131 4.44 -0.37 -9.27
N ALA A 132 4.70 0.91 -9.52
CA ALA A 132 6.04 1.48 -9.64
C ALA A 132 6.76 1.71 -8.30
N ARG A 133 6.02 1.83 -7.20
CA ARG A 133 6.58 2.01 -5.86
C ARG A 133 7.35 0.77 -5.41
N VAL A 134 8.50 0.98 -4.77
CA VAL A 134 9.34 -0.10 -4.22
C VAL A 134 9.50 0.07 -2.71
N LEU A 135 10.03 1.21 -2.23
CA LEU A 135 10.30 1.46 -0.82
C LEU A 135 9.04 1.52 0.04
N THR A 136 8.00 2.21 -0.42
CA THR A 136 6.76 2.36 0.35
C THR A 136 5.98 1.06 0.54
N LYS A 137 6.29 0.02 -0.26
CA LYS A 137 5.74 -1.34 -0.05
C LYS A 137 6.41 -2.09 1.10
N LYS A 138 7.56 -1.61 1.56
CA LYS A 138 8.42 -2.27 2.55
C LYS A 138 8.58 -1.46 3.84
N LEU A 139 8.07 -0.24 3.86
CA LEU A 139 8.08 0.65 5.01
C LEU A 139 6.68 0.80 5.60
N PRO A 140 6.54 1.06 6.90
CA PRO A 140 5.25 1.45 7.48
C PRO A 140 4.71 2.72 6.83
N VAL A 141 3.42 2.73 6.50
CA VAL A 141 2.75 3.86 5.85
C VAL A 141 1.52 4.29 6.65
N VAL A 142 1.36 5.61 6.80
CA VAL A 142 0.19 6.23 7.42
C VAL A 142 -0.40 7.25 6.45
N VAL A 143 -1.72 7.20 6.22
CA VAL A 143 -2.42 8.19 5.40
C VAL A 143 -3.32 9.01 6.32
N LEU A 144 -3.09 10.32 6.38
CA LEU A 144 -3.81 11.26 7.25
C LEU A 144 -5.00 11.93 6.54
N GLY A 145 -4.99 11.95 5.20
CA GLY A 145 -6.03 12.57 4.39
C GLY A 145 -5.64 13.94 3.82
N ARG A 146 -6.38 14.36 2.78
CA ARG A 146 -6.19 15.64 2.09
C ARG A 146 -6.26 16.83 3.07
N GLY A 147 -5.45 17.85 2.83
CA GLY A 147 -5.40 19.06 3.65
C GLY A 147 -4.48 18.95 4.86
N THR A 148 -3.73 17.85 4.99
CA THR A 148 -2.68 17.75 6.01
C THR A 148 -1.39 18.33 5.47
N ASP A 149 -0.95 19.46 6.03
CA ASP A 149 0.29 20.15 5.61
C ASP A 149 1.49 19.81 6.50
N SER A 150 1.24 19.32 7.71
CA SER A 150 2.30 18.98 8.66
C SER A 150 1.85 17.92 9.65
N VAL A 151 2.82 17.24 10.26
CA VAL A 151 2.57 16.27 11.33
C VAL A 151 3.54 16.50 12.48
N SER A 152 3.01 16.50 13.70
CA SER A 152 3.81 16.57 14.93
C SER A 152 3.98 15.18 15.53
N PHE A 153 5.16 14.91 16.08
CA PHE A 153 5.47 13.65 16.76
C PHE A 153 6.58 13.85 17.79
N GLU A 154 6.75 12.88 18.67
CA GLU A 154 7.88 12.83 19.60
C GLU A 154 9.03 12.05 18.94
N ARG A 155 10.22 12.64 18.97
CA ARG A 155 11.46 12.06 18.47
C ARG A 155 12.35 11.70 19.65
N ALA A 156 12.80 10.46 19.68
CA ALA A 156 13.75 9.98 20.65
C ALA A 156 15.18 10.43 20.28
N GLY A 157 15.93 10.91 21.26
CA GLY A 157 17.32 11.30 21.19
C GLY A 157 17.88 11.30 22.62
N GLU A 158 18.89 12.11 22.94
CA GLU A 158 19.34 12.31 24.34
C GLU A 158 18.20 12.79 25.24
N LYS A 159 17.25 13.53 24.65
CA LYS A 159 15.97 13.93 25.25
C LYS A 159 14.86 13.68 24.23
N VAL A 160 13.65 13.43 24.73
CA VAL A 160 12.46 13.37 23.88
C VAL A 160 12.08 14.79 23.47
N GLU A 161 12.04 15.03 22.17
CA GLU A 161 11.70 16.32 21.58
C GLU A 161 10.45 16.22 20.73
N ARG A 162 9.55 17.19 20.89
CA ARG A 162 8.41 17.31 19.99
C ARG A 162 8.84 17.98 18.69
N THR A 163 8.80 17.22 17.62
CA THR A 163 9.20 17.63 16.27
C THR A 163 7.97 17.83 15.40
N VAL A 164 8.01 18.83 14.51
CA VAL A 164 7.00 19.04 13.46
C VAL A 164 7.70 18.93 12.12
N ILE A 165 7.16 18.10 11.22
CA ILE A 165 7.61 18.01 9.85
C ILE A 165 6.49 18.42 8.89
N SER A 166 6.83 19.22 7.88
CA SER A 166 5.90 19.56 6.81
C SER A 166 5.89 18.47 5.74
N LEU A 167 4.72 18.24 5.17
CA LEU A 167 4.60 17.36 4.02
C LEU A 167 5.04 18.13 2.76
N SER A 168 5.68 17.39 1.84
CA SER A 168 6.10 17.93 0.54
C SER A 168 5.11 17.48 -0.52
N ASP A 169 4.63 18.42 -1.32
CA ASP A 169 3.74 18.13 -2.43
C ASP A 169 4.55 17.78 -3.68
N LEU A 170 4.34 16.58 -4.18
CA LEU A 170 4.89 16.08 -5.45
C LEU A 170 3.75 15.99 -6.45
N SER A 171 3.86 16.64 -7.60
CA SER A 171 2.78 16.64 -8.57
C SER A 171 3.28 16.65 -10.02
N PHE A 172 2.58 15.90 -10.88
CA PHE A 172 2.90 15.76 -12.30
C PHE A 172 1.62 15.90 -13.12
N ARG A 173 1.66 16.71 -14.17
CA ARG A 173 0.56 16.85 -15.12
C ARG A 173 0.73 15.85 -16.26
N PHE A 174 -0.39 15.39 -16.80
CA PHE A 174 -0.45 14.56 -18.00
C PHE A 174 -1.72 14.83 -18.78
N ARG A 175 -1.72 14.45 -20.04
CA ARG A 175 -2.85 14.63 -20.95
C ARG A 175 -3.32 13.27 -21.47
N VAL A 176 -4.61 13.15 -21.65
CA VAL A 176 -5.26 12.02 -22.31
C VAL A 176 -6.01 12.55 -23.52
N SER A 177 -5.73 12.04 -24.72
CA SER A 177 -6.37 12.53 -25.91
C SER A 177 -7.84 12.10 -25.98
N GLN A 178 -8.73 12.99 -26.48
CA GLN A 178 -10.14 12.64 -26.71
C GLN A 178 -10.26 11.41 -27.62
N LYS A 179 -9.38 11.28 -28.62
CA LYS A 179 -9.37 10.12 -29.53
C LYS A 179 -9.09 8.79 -28.80
N ALA A 180 -8.20 8.80 -27.79
CA ALA A 180 -7.93 7.60 -27.00
C ALA A 180 -9.17 7.20 -26.17
N LEU A 181 -9.87 8.16 -25.58
CA LEU A 181 -11.12 7.95 -24.85
C LEU A 181 -12.22 7.39 -25.76
N ASP A 182 -12.45 8.03 -26.92
CA ASP A 182 -13.45 7.59 -27.90
C ASP A 182 -13.14 6.18 -28.43
N SER A 183 -11.84 5.86 -28.64
CA SER A 183 -11.42 4.53 -29.06
C SER A 183 -11.69 3.49 -27.99
N ALA A 184 -11.34 3.76 -26.75
CA ALA A 184 -11.59 2.87 -25.62
C ALA A 184 -13.09 2.58 -25.43
N LEU A 185 -13.92 3.63 -25.48
CA LEU A 185 -15.38 3.50 -25.41
C LEU A 185 -15.96 2.64 -26.53
N ARG A 186 -15.45 2.79 -27.75
CA ARG A 186 -15.93 2.04 -28.93
C ARG A 186 -15.49 0.58 -28.92
N THR A 187 -14.25 0.30 -28.47
CA THR A 187 -13.65 -1.02 -28.57
C THR A 187 -13.76 -1.85 -27.28
N GLY A 188 -14.10 -1.21 -26.15
CA GLY A 188 -14.09 -1.84 -24.82
C GLY A 188 -12.67 -2.16 -24.33
N GLN A 189 -11.64 -1.59 -24.95
CA GLN A 189 -10.23 -1.76 -24.54
C GLN A 189 -9.83 -0.71 -23.50
N SER A 190 -8.69 -0.93 -22.84
CA SER A 190 -8.08 0.06 -21.94
C SER A 190 -7.74 1.35 -22.69
N ILE A 191 -7.80 2.48 -21.97
CA ILE A 191 -7.45 3.79 -22.50
C ILE A 191 -5.94 3.84 -22.74
N ASP A 192 -5.52 4.21 -23.95
CA ASP A 192 -4.09 4.46 -24.27
C ASP A 192 -3.68 5.82 -23.72
N MET A 193 -2.83 5.84 -22.68
CA MET A 193 -2.41 7.07 -21.98
C MET A 193 -0.94 7.04 -21.55
N PRO A 194 -0.02 7.12 -22.55
CA PRO A 194 1.42 7.05 -22.29
C PRO A 194 1.94 8.20 -21.40
N GLU A 195 1.36 9.40 -21.50
CA GLU A 195 1.71 10.52 -20.61
C GLU A 195 1.31 10.23 -19.16
N ALA A 196 0.18 9.57 -18.92
CA ALA A 196 -0.25 9.16 -17.59
C ALA A 196 0.72 8.11 -17.01
N THR A 197 1.14 7.14 -17.84
CA THR A 197 2.16 6.15 -17.42
C THR A 197 3.44 6.84 -17.01
N LYS A 198 3.94 7.79 -17.81
CA LYS A 198 5.14 8.55 -17.49
C LYS A 198 4.98 9.35 -16.20
N ALA A 199 3.90 10.11 -16.05
CA ALA A 199 3.63 10.91 -14.84
C ALA A 199 3.54 10.04 -13.58
N SER A 200 2.97 8.83 -13.70
CA SER A 200 2.87 7.86 -12.60
C SER A 200 4.25 7.36 -12.16
N LEU A 201 5.12 7.05 -13.12
CA LEU A 201 6.51 6.64 -12.85
C LEU A 201 7.31 7.80 -12.25
N ASP A 202 7.18 9.02 -12.80
CA ASP A 202 7.87 10.21 -12.31
C ASP A 202 7.46 10.51 -10.84
N LEU A 203 6.18 10.35 -10.49
CA LEU A 203 5.69 10.51 -9.13
C LEU A 203 6.31 9.46 -8.18
N ALA A 204 6.28 8.18 -8.56
CA ALA A 204 6.85 7.11 -7.74
C ALA A 204 8.37 7.32 -7.52
N VAL A 205 9.11 7.72 -8.55
CA VAL A 205 10.55 8.02 -8.45
C VAL A 205 10.80 9.22 -7.54
N ALA A 206 9.98 10.27 -7.64
CA ALA A 206 10.11 11.46 -6.78
C ALA A 206 9.81 11.12 -5.30
N GLU A 207 8.80 10.29 -5.03
CA GLU A 207 8.52 9.78 -3.68
C GLU A 207 9.71 8.98 -3.13
N GLU A 208 10.25 8.04 -3.91
CA GLU A 208 11.40 7.23 -3.47
C GLU A 208 12.65 8.06 -3.20
N LYS A 209 12.90 9.08 -4.02
CA LYS A 209 14.00 10.02 -3.81
C LYS A 209 13.83 10.77 -2.49
N LEU A 210 12.66 11.35 -2.23
CA LEU A 210 12.35 12.05 -0.98
C LEU A 210 12.53 11.13 0.23
N ILE A 211 12.01 9.90 0.16
CA ILE A 211 12.13 8.92 1.24
C ILE A 211 13.60 8.58 1.48
N SER A 212 14.35 8.23 0.44
CA SER A 212 15.76 7.84 0.56
C SER A 212 16.62 8.97 1.11
N GLU A 213 16.43 10.21 0.65
CA GLU A 213 17.14 11.39 1.15
C GLU A 213 16.82 11.65 2.64
N ALA A 214 15.55 11.49 3.04
CA ALA A 214 15.16 11.63 4.43
C ALA A 214 15.82 10.57 5.31
N LEU A 215 15.79 9.29 4.91
CA LEU A 215 16.40 8.19 5.66
C LEU A 215 17.92 8.36 5.76
N LEU A 216 18.58 8.76 4.67
CA LEU A 216 20.03 9.02 4.65
C LEU A 216 20.42 10.19 5.58
N ARG A 217 19.60 11.24 5.64
CA ARG A 217 19.83 12.41 6.48
C ARG A 217 19.59 12.10 7.97
N GLU A 218 18.50 11.42 8.27
CA GLU A 218 17.99 11.22 9.63
C GLU A 218 18.66 10.04 10.36
N GLY A 219 19.24 9.07 9.65
CA GLY A 219 19.89 7.92 10.28
C GLY A 219 21.07 8.37 11.15
N ALA A 220 21.05 8.00 12.43
CA ALA A 220 22.05 8.45 13.40
C ALA A 220 23.29 7.55 13.42
N VAL A 221 23.13 6.25 13.17
CA VAL A 221 24.25 5.32 13.18
C VAL A 221 25.00 5.37 11.86
N ARG A 222 26.29 5.79 11.90
CA ARG A 222 27.15 5.91 10.71
C ARG A 222 28.25 4.87 10.76
N LEU A 223 28.36 4.07 9.71
CA LEU A 223 29.39 3.04 9.57
C LEU A 223 30.16 3.21 8.26
N HIS A 224 31.38 2.70 8.24
CA HIS A 224 32.17 2.64 7.01
C HIS A 224 31.60 1.58 6.07
N LEU A 225 31.49 1.92 4.78
CA LEU A 225 31.10 1.03 3.68
C LEU A 225 32.35 0.61 2.89
N GLY A 226 32.51 -0.69 2.65
CA GLY A 226 33.52 -1.19 1.73
C GLY A 226 33.11 -1.11 0.26
N SER A 227 34.05 -1.36 -0.66
CA SER A 227 33.77 -1.32 -2.11
C SER A 227 32.84 -2.43 -2.61
N TRP A 228 32.79 -3.55 -1.90
CA TRP A 228 32.09 -4.79 -2.27
C TRP A 228 32.59 -5.45 -3.57
N ASP A 229 33.86 -5.23 -3.91
CA ASP A 229 34.47 -5.86 -5.09
C ASP A 229 34.87 -7.30 -4.80
N GLU A 230 35.20 -7.60 -3.53
CA GLU A 230 35.55 -8.94 -3.09
C GLU A 230 34.34 -9.72 -2.59
N PRO A 231 34.17 -11.00 -2.99
CA PRO A 231 33.09 -11.85 -2.51
C PRO A 231 33.06 -11.95 -0.98
N GLY A 232 31.90 -11.68 -0.39
CA GLY A 232 31.68 -11.69 1.06
C GLY A 232 31.91 -10.36 1.76
N ALA A 233 32.49 -9.35 1.10
CA ALA A 233 32.68 -8.02 1.70
C ALA A 233 31.32 -7.37 1.99
N SER A 234 30.36 -7.49 1.08
CA SER A 234 28.98 -7.03 1.26
C SER A 234 28.27 -7.69 2.46
N VAL A 235 28.45 -9.00 2.61
CA VAL A 235 27.87 -9.77 3.72
C VAL A 235 28.45 -9.32 5.05
N HIS A 236 29.76 -9.06 5.11
CA HIS A 236 30.42 -8.56 6.32
C HIS A 236 29.88 -7.18 6.72
N ASP A 237 29.75 -6.26 5.78
CA ASP A 237 29.23 -4.92 6.05
C ASP A 237 27.78 -4.97 6.53
N VAL A 238 26.90 -5.71 5.82
CA VAL A 238 25.51 -5.88 6.23
C VAL A 238 25.40 -6.52 7.61
N ALA A 239 26.22 -7.54 7.90
CA ALA A 239 26.24 -8.17 9.22
C ALA A 239 26.62 -7.19 10.32
N ARG A 240 27.59 -6.29 10.09
CA ARG A 240 27.96 -5.23 11.05
C ARG A 240 26.80 -4.28 11.31
N GLY A 241 26.10 -3.83 10.26
CA GLY A 241 24.96 -2.93 10.42
C GLY A 241 23.79 -3.57 11.13
N VAL A 242 23.46 -4.83 10.81
CA VAL A 242 22.43 -5.59 11.51
C VAL A 242 22.82 -5.82 12.98
N ALA A 243 24.09 -6.14 13.25
CA ALA A 243 24.58 -6.31 14.63
C ALA A 243 24.45 -5.02 15.46
N GLU A 244 24.63 -3.86 14.82
CA GLU A 244 24.46 -2.57 15.48
C GLU A 244 22.99 -2.32 15.85
N LEU A 245 22.05 -2.56 14.93
CA LEU A 245 20.62 -2.47 15.23
C LEU A 245 20.21 -3.44 16.37
N ALA A 246 20.66 -4.69 16.28
CA ALA A 246 20.34 -5.70 17.28
C ALA A 246 20.92 -5.38 18.66
N ARG A 247 22.18 -4.84 18.72
CA ARG A 247 22.83 -4.41 19.97
C ARG A 247 22.05 -3.32 20.69
N HIS A 248 21.42 -2.42 19.95
CA HIS A 248 20.57 -1.36 20.49
C HIS A 248 19.12 -1.81 20.72
N GLY A 249 18.80 -3.10 20.50
CA GLY A 249 17.46 -3.66 20.76
C GLY A 249 16.43 -3.40 19.67
N TYR A 250 16.83 -2.87 18.49
CA TYR A 250 15.92 -2.68 17.37
C TYR A 250 15.58 -4.02 16.73
N ARG A 251 14.28 -4.23 16.47
CA ARG A 251 13.75 -5.52 16.01
C ARG A 251 13.53 -5.55 14.51
N ARG A 252 13.41 -6.76 14.00
CA ARG A 252 12.98 -7.02 12.60
C ARG A 252 11.52 -6.56 12.39
N PRO A 253 11.13 -6.32 11.12
CA PRO A 253 11.89 -6.62 9.89
C PRO A 253 13.01 -5.60 9.61
N TYR A 254 14.16 -6.14 9.15
CA TYR A 254 15.27 -5.31 8.68
C TYR A 254 15.19 -5.16 7.16
N LEU A 255 15.24 -3.94 6.69
CA LEU A 255 15.26 -3.58 5.28
C LEU A 255 16.68 -3.09 4.91
N LEU A 256 17.29 -3.73 3.92
CA LEU A 256 18.50 -3.25 3.27
C LEU A 256 18.13 -2.48 2.00
N VAL A 257 18.56 -1.22 1.90
CA VAL A 257 18.35 -0.38 0.71
C VAL A 257 19.69 -0.04 0.09
N VAL A 258 19.83 -0.37 -1.20
CA VAL A 258 21.07 -0.23 -1.97
C VAL A 258 20.80 0.42 -3.33
N SER A 259 21.85 0.98 -3.94
CA SER A 259 21.82 1.38 -5.34
C SER A 259 21.74 0.17 -6.28
N LEU A 260 21.38 0.41 -7.54
CA LEU A 260 21.38 -0.64 -8.56
C LEU A 260 22.77 -1.24 -8.77
N THR A 261 23.82 -0.42 -8.73
CA THR A 261 25.23 -0.87 -8.84
C THR A 261 25.61 -1.78 -7.67
N ARG A 262 25.23 -1.40 -6.44
CA ARG A 262 25.50 -2.23 -5.24
C ARG A 262 24.69 -3.53 -5.28
N TYR A 263 23.46 -3.48 -5.76
CA TYR A 263 22.66 -4.68 -5.94
C TYR A 263 23.30 -5.66 -6.93
N ALA A 264 23.85 -5.16 -8.05
CA ALA A 264 24.58 -5.98 -9.00
C ALA A 264 25.81 -6.68 -8.35
N LYS A 265 26.53 -6.00 -7.45
CA LYS A 265 27.63 -6.60 -6.70
C LYS A 265 27.16 -7.74 -5.76
N LEU A 266 25.94 -7.64 -5.20
CA LEU A 266 25.37 -8.73 -4.40
C LEU A 266 25.10 -10.01 -5.19
N LEU A 267 24.97 -9.92 -6.52
CA LEU A 267 24.78 -11.08 -7.40
C LEU A 267 26.09 -11.83 -7.68
N SER A 268 27.24 -11.30 -7.24
CA SER A 268 28.53 -11.96 -7.39
C SER A 268 28.55 -13.30 -6.66
N VAL A 269 29.08 -14.32 -7.34
CA VAL A 269 29.15 -15.69 -6.82
C VAL A 269 30.51 -15.92 -6.17
N SER A 270 30.51 -16.44 -4.96
CA SER A 270 31.75 -16.91 -4.36
C SER A 270 32.21 -18.22 -5.05
N GLU A 271 33.35 -18.21 -5.72
CA GLU A 271 33.92 -19.38 -6.39
C GLU A 271 34.10 -20.61 -5.45
N LYS A 272 34.29 -20.36 -4.14
CA LYS A 272 34.48 -21.43 -3.16
C LYS A 272 33.18 -22.12 -2.73
N THR A 273 32.06 -21.43 -2.75
CA THR A 273 30.78 -21.93 -2.21
C THR A 273 29.68 -22.07 -3.24
N GLY A 274 29.80 -21.43 -4.41
CA GLY A 274 28.76 -21.37 -5.44
C GLY A 274 27.51 -20.58 -5.04
N VAL A 275 27.56 -19.88 -3.89
CA VAL A 275 26.42 -19.10 -3.34
C VAL A 275 26.68 -17.63 -3.58
N THR A 276 25.62 -16.88 -3.96
CA THR A 276 25.71 -15.43 -4.13
C THR A 276 25.75 -14.70 -2.80
N ASP A 277 26.37 -13.53 -2.77
CA ASP A 277 26.32 -12.67 -1.59
C ASP A 277 24.87 -12.24 -1.27
N LEU A 278 24.00 -12.09 -2.26
CA LEU A 278 22.57 -11.78 -2.07
C LEU A 278 21.86 -12.85 -1.23
N GLU A 279 22.10 -14.15 -1.52
CA GLU A 279 21.49 -15.23 -0.74
C GLU A 279 21.94 -15.22 0.70
N ARG A 280 23.23 -14.90 0.94
CA ARG A 280 23.79 -14.77 2.30
C ARG A 280 23.26 -13.55 3.03
N VAL A 281 23.14 -12.41 2.36
CA VAL A 281 22.56 -11.18 2.91
C VAL A 281 21.08 -11.38 3.29
N ARG A 282 20.31 -12.12 2.49
CA ARG A 282 18.91 -12.47 2.82
C ARG A 282 18.74 -13.31 4.09
N MET A 283 19.78 -13.92 4.61
CA MET A 283 19.74 -14.54 5.94
C MET A 283 19.86 -13.50 7.07
N LEU A 284 20.42 -12.33 6.78
CA LEU A 284 20.65 -11.26 7.76
C LEU A 284 19.51 -10.25 7.80
N VAL A 285 18.88 -9.95 6.66
CA VAL A 285 17.80 -8.98 6.51
C VAL A 285 16.54 -9.63 5.92
N ASP A 286 15.38 -9.05 6.19
CA ASP A 286 14.10 -9.60 5.71
C ASP A 286 13.84 -9.21 4.26
N GLU A 287 14.29 -8.01 3.85
CA GLU A 287 14.07 -7.47 2.52
C GLU A 287 15.33 -6.76 2.01
N VAL A 288 15.56 -6.88 0.70
CA VAL A 288 16.61 -6.14 -0.02
C VAL A 288 15.94 -5.35 -1.13
N VAL A 289 16.06 -4.04 -1.07
CA VAL A 289 15.51 -3.11 -2.05
C VAL A 289 16.64 -2.45 -2.82
N ALA A 290 16.58 -2.56 -4.15
CA ALA A 290 17.45 -1.83 -5.06
C ALA A 290 16.70 -0.63 -5.64
N THR A 291 17.24 0.56 -5.50
CA THR A 291 16.63 1.79 -6.01
C THR A 291 17.68 2.76 -6.54
N PRO A 292 17.41 3.49 -7.64
CA PRO A 292 18.29 4.55 -8.10
C PRO A 292 18.32 5.77 -7.18
N ALA A 293 17.42 5.83 -6.18
CA ALA A 293 17.32 6.94 -5.23
C ALA A 293 18.41 6.93 -4.14
N VAL A 294 19.16 5.83 -3.99
CA VAL A 294 20.32 5.73 -3.09
C VAL A 294 21.60 5.82 -3.89
N PRO A 295 22.53 6.73 -3.54
CA PRO A 295 23.83 6.86 -4.20
C PRO A 295 24.69 5.60 -4.05
N ASP A 296 25.61 5.35 -4.99
CA ASP A 296 26.49 4.17 -5.00
C ASP A 296 27.46 4.10 -3.83
N ASP A 297 27.82 5.25 -3.28
CA ASP A 297 28.70 5.38 -2.11
C ASP A 297 27.98 5.18 -0.77
N LYS A 298 26.67 4.86 -0.79
CA LYS A 298 25.84 4.72 0.41
C LYS A 298 25.00 3.46 0.40
N VAL A 299 24.73 2.96 1.61
CA VAL A 299 23.83 1.84 1.89
C VAL A 299 23.04 2.14 3.16
N LEU A 300 21.77 1.77 3.18
CA LEU A 300 20.89 1.91 4.35
C LEU A 300 20.50 0.54 4.89
N ILE A 301 20.51 0.38 6.21
CA ILE A 301 19.86 -0.73 6.91
C ILE A 301 18.90 -0.13 7.93
N VAL A 302 17.63 -0.53 7.84
CA VAL A 302 16.54 0.10 8.58
C VAL A 302 15.77 -0.96 9.35
N SER A 303 15.48 -0.70 10.64
CA SER A 303 14.42 -1.42 11.36
C SER A 303 13.08 -0.86 10.92
N ALA A 304 12.41 -1.57 9.99
CA ALA A 304 11.22 -1.07 9.28
C ALA A 304 9.93 -1.30 10.10
N VAL A 305 9.92 -0.81 11.34
CA VAL A 305 8.76 -0.89 12.25
C VAL A 305 8.17 0.48 12.55
N PRO A 306 6.85 0.57 12.79
CA PRO A 306 6.17 1.86 13.03
C PRO A 306 6.72 2.67 14.20
N GLU A 307 7.30 1.99 15.19
CA GLU A 307 7.91 2.63 16.35
C GLU A 307 9.19 3.39 16.01
N VAL A 308 9.90 2.97 14.95
CA VAL A 308 11.13 3.60 14.48
C VAL A 308 10.83 4.69 13.45
N LEU A 309 10.05 4.36 12.43
CA LEU A 309 9.70 5.30 11.37
C LEU A 309 8.41 4.93 10.64
N ASP A 310 7.85 5.89 9.95
CA ASP A 310 6.83 5.67 8.93
C ASP A 310 6.89 6.73 7.81
N VAL A 311 6.28 6.38 6.69
CA VAL A 311 6.02 7.31 5.59
C VAL A 311 4.60 7.84 5.76
N VAL A 312 4.47 9.16 5.88
CA VAL A 312 3.19 9.85 6.12
C VAL A 312 2.72 10.48 4.83
N TYR A 313 1.47 10.21 4.47
CA TYR A 313 0.79 10.84 3.33
C TYR A 313 -0.35 11.74 3.82
N GLY A 314 -0.42 12.95 3.30
CA GLY A 314 -1.61 13.80 3.36
C GLY A 314 -2.60 13.43 2.25
N GLY A 315 -2.11 13.30 1.01
CA GLY A 315 -2.80 12.67 -0.13
C GLY A 315 -1.88 11.64 -0.76
N ARG A 316 -2.41 10.48 -1.14
CA ARG A 316 -1.61 9.39 -1.71
C ARG A 316 -2.12 9.00 -3.09
N SER A 317 -1.33 9.26 -4.14
CA SER A 317 -1.70 9.01 -5.54
C SER A 317 -3.04 9.63 -5.92
N GLU A 318 -3.23 10.88 -5.49
CA GLU A 318 -4.44 11.63 -5.83
C GLU A 318 -4.41 12.04 -7.29
N VAL A 319 -5.56 11.96 -7.95
CA VAL A 319 -5.69 12.36 -9.35
C VAL A 319 -6.80 13.39 -9.46
N ASP A 320 -6.47 14.56 -9.96
CA ASP A 320 -7.43 15.65 -10.19
C ASP A 320 -7.57 15.89 -11.69
N TYR A 321 -8.80 16.02 -12.15
CA TYR A 321 -9.11 16.51 -13.49
C TYR A 321 -9.04 18.03 -13.49
N ILE A 322 -8.26 18.61 -14.42
CA ILE A 322 -8.07 20.06 -14.53
C ILE A 322 -9.05 20.66 -15.55
N GLY A 323 -9.25 19.96 -16.68
CA GLY A 323 -10.16 20.41 -17.74
C GLY A 323 -9.69 20.02 -19.15
N PRO A 324 -10.49 20.33 -20.16
CA PRO A 324 -10.13 20.10 -21.56
C PRO A 324 -9.16 21.18 -22.07
N GLU A 325 -8.19 20.77 -22.89
CA GLU A 325 -7.22 21.66 -23.56
C GLU A 325 -6.83 21.05 -24.91
N ASP A 326 -7.06 21.77 -26.01
CA ASP A 326 -6.65 21.40 -27.38
C ASP A 326 -6.91 19.95 -27.79
N GLY A 327 -8.15 19.45 -27.54
CA GLY A 327 -8.55 18.08 -27.87
C GLY A 327 -7.98 17.00 -26.96
N HIS A 328 -7.45 17.41 -25.81
CA HIS A 328 -6.98 16.56 -24.74
C HIS A 328 -7.70 16.89 -23.43
N HIS A 329 -7.71 15.94 -22.51
CA HIS A 329 -8.13 16.12 -21.14
C HIS A 329 -6.88 16.19 -20.27
N VAL A 330 -6.74 17.27 -19.51
CA VAL A 330 -5.59 17.51 -18.64
C VAL A 330 -5.91 17.02 -17.23
N PHE A 331 -5.00 16.26 -16.68
CA PHE A 331 -5.04 15.72 -15.32
C PHE A 331 -3.77 16.09 -14.54
N ARG A 332 -3.84 15.93 -13.25
CA ARG A 332 -2.72 16.01 -12.33
C ARG A 332 -2.73 14.80 -11.40
N VAL A 333 -1.62 14.06 -11.35
CA VAL A 333 -1.37 13.07 -10.30
C VAL A 333 -0.47 13.67 -9.25
N TRP A 334 -0.76 13.45 -7.96
CA TRP A 334 0.03 14.05 -6.89
C TRP A 334 -0.02 13.24 -5.60
N SER A 335 1.00 13.47 -4.76
CA SER A 335 1.07 12.99 -3.38
C SER A 335 1.63 14.10 -2.50
N SER A 336 1.10 14.21 -1.28
CA SER A 336 1.67 15.01 -0.20
C SER A 336 2.31 14.07 0.80
N ILE A 337 3.64 14.16 0.99
CA ILE A 337 4.42 13.10 1.64
C ILE A 337 5.48 13.66 2.59
N ALA A 338 5.72 12.96 3.69
CA ALA A 338 6.87 13.17 4.58
C ALA A 338 7.35 11.83 5.15
N VAL A 339 8.60 11.79 5.63
CA VAL A 339 9.14 10.65 6.39
C VAL A 339 9.29 11.06 7.84
N ARG A 340 8.62 10.33 8.71
CA ARG A 340 8.67 10.56 10.15
C ARG A 340 9.60 9.53 10.79
N VAL A 341 10.77 9.98 11.21
CA VAL A 341 11.76 9.14 11.93
C VAL A 341 11.67 9.47 13.41
N ARG A 342 11.07 8.55 14.18
CA ARG A 342 10.91 8.69 15.63
C ARG A 342 12.18 8.34 16.39
N VAL A 343 12.91 7.34 15.89
CA VAL A 343 14.11 6.82 16.55
C VAL A 343 15.24 6.71 15.52
N PRO A 344 16.10 7.75 15.40
CA PRO A 344 17.17 7.81 14.41
C PRO A 344 18.20 6.67 14.52
N ASP A 345 18.43 6.15 15.73
CA ASP A 345 19.37 5.03 15.97
C ASP A 345 18.86 3.68 15.40
N GLY A 346 17.56 3.60 15.02
CA GLY A 346 16.99 2.46 14.30
C GLY A 346 17.34 2.42 12.81
N LEU A 347 18.15 3.37 12.33
CA LEU A 347 18.62 3.49 10.96
C LEU A 347 20.17 3.51 10.94
N VAL A 348 20.77 2.58 10.19
CA VAL A 348 22.20 2.54 9.94
C VAL A 348 22.48 3.04 8.53
N VAL A 349 23.29 4.07 8.42
CA VAL A 349 23.81 4.59 7.14
C VAL A 349 25.27 4.18 7.02
N MET A 350 25.57 3.45 5.96
CA MET A 350 26.94 3.11 5.61
C MET A 350 27.42 4.00 4.47
N GLU A 351 28.61 4.56 4.59
CA GLU A 351 29.19 5.48 3.60
C GLU A 351 30.64 5.10 3.27
N GLU A 352 30.99 5.13 1.99
CA GLU A 352 32.39 5.04 1.57
C GLU A 352 33.16 6.27 2.04
N LYS A 353 34.36 6.07 2.55
CA LYS A 353 35.24 7.21 2.80
C LYS A 353 35.60 7.85 1.45
N GLN A 354 35.25 9.10 1.28
CA GLN A 354 35.76 9.88 0.15
C GLN A 354 37.28 9.86 0.22
N SER A 355 37.92 9.25 -0.78
CA SER A 355 39.37 9.42 -0.98
C SER A 355 39.60 10.91 -1.21
N LYS A 356 40.23 11.59 -0.25
CA LYS A 356 40.75 12.93 -0.55
C LYS A 356 41.79 12.72 -1.64
N HIS A 357 41.44 13.06 -2.87
CA HIS A 357 42.44 13.32 -3.90
C HIS A 357 43.23 14.56 -3.42
N GLU A 358 44.41 14.31 -2.87
CA GLU A 358 45.45 15.32 -2.75
C GLU A 358 45.98 15.72 -4.13
#